data_a325a1988ad9e9b1f37caa58ce6ed20c
#
_entry.id   a325a1988ad9e9b1f37caa58ce6ed20c
#
_cell.length_a   1.000
_cell.length_b   1.000
_cell.length_c   1.000
_cell.angle_alpha   90.00
_cell.angle_beta   90.00
_cell.angle_gamma   90.00
#
_symmetry.space_group_name_H-M   'P 1'
#
loop_
_entity.id
_entity.type
_entity.pdbx_description
1 polymer ?
#
loop_
_entity_poly.entity_id
_entity_poly.type
_entity_poly.pdbx_seq_one_letter_code
_entity_poly.pdbx_strand_id
1 'polypeptide(L)'
;PVNQYNTLRKELPDAELVFTKNFLHDLVVIHSREELDCVRKAGKLCQDAMEAMIARAKPGVKEYEIKAAAASAIMDGGGDIDFLIIGSTPMDTPALIFGNPRPSSRVLKKGDMINMELAAGYRGYTAQIGSPITLGQPTDMVRKFWDEITLPGYNKIVAEIAPGKNVKAMRDASRFFRD
;
A
#
# COMPACT_ATOMS: atom_id res chain seq x y z
N PRO A 1 -1.10 -17.69 -19.17
CA PRO A 1 -1.43 -19.03 -18.72
C PRO A 1 -1.46 -20.02 -19.89
N VAL A 2 -1.58 -21.33 -19.58
CA VAL A 2 -1.47 -22.43 -20.57
C VAL A 2 -2.39 -22.24 -21.78
N ASN A 3 -3.61 -21.78 -21.58
CA ASN A 3 -4.57 -21.56 -22.67
C ASN A 3 -4.08 -20.50 -23.67
N GLN A 4 -3.49 -19.41 -23.22
CA GLN A 4 -2.92 -18.37 -24.10
C GLN A 4 -1.73 -18.92 -24.91
N TYR A 5 -0.86 -19.69 -24.24
CA TYR A 5 0.25 -20.36 -24.92
C TYR A 5 -0.24 -21.31 -26.01
N ASN A 6 -1.24 -22.15 -25.70
CA ASN A 6 -1.82 -23.07 -26.68
C ASN A 6 -2.50 -22.36 -27.86
N THR A 7 -3.17 -21.23 -27.58
CA THR A 7 -3.74 -20.38 -28.64
C THR A 7 -2.64 -19.81 -29.53
N LEU A 8 -1.57 -19.24 -28.96
CA LEU A 8 -0.45 -18.72 -29.74
C LEU A 8 0.19 -19.80 -30.64
N ARG A 9 0.42 -20.99 -30.06
CA ARG A 9 0.97 -22.14 -30.84
C ARG A 9 0.08 -22.56 -32.00
N LYS A 10 -1.24 -22.48 -31.81
CA LYS A 10 -2.22 -22.86 -32.83
C LYS A 10 -2.32 -21.81 -33.95
N GLU A 11 -2.39 -20.52 -33.55
CA GLU A 11 -2.62 -19.43 -34.50
C GLU A 11 -1.32 -18.98 -35.21
N LEU A 12 -0.16 -19.28 -34.61
CA LEU A 12 1.17 -18.97 -35.16
C LEU A 12 2.05 -20.22 -35.20
N PRO A 13 1.72 -21.21 -36.08
CA PRO A 13 2.36 -22.51 -36.07
C PRO A 13 3.87 -22.46 -36.43
N ASP A 14 4.27 -21.50 -37.24
CA ASP A 14 5.67 -21.31 -37.69
C ASP A 14 6.49 -20.40 -36.79
N ALA A 15 5.88 -19.83 -35.71
CA ALA A 15 6.59 -18.95 -34.81
C ALA A 15 7.38 -19.75 -33.75
N GLU A 16 8.62 -19.34 -33.52
CA GLU A 16 9.40 -19.82 -32.40
C GLU A 16 8.98 -19.08 -31.11
N LEU A 17 8.38 -19.80 -30.16
CA LEU A 17 8.01 -19.27 -28.86
C LEU A 17 9.17 -19.45 -27.87
N VAL A 18 9.88 -18.36 -27.60
CA VAL A 18 11.02 -18.36 -26.67
C VAL A 18 10.58 -17.97 -25.26
N PHE A 19 10.91 -18.83 -24.30
CA PHE A 19 10.64 -18.54 -22.88
C PHE A 19 11.72 -17.64 -22.28
N THR A 20 11.39 -16.39 -22.02
CA THR A 20 12.30 -15.39 -21.44
C THR A 20 12.09 -15.27 -19.94
N LYS A 21 12.85 -16.04 -19.14
CA LYS A 21 12.64 -16.17 -17.68
C LYS A 21 12.77 -14.86 -16.92
N ASN A 22 13.82 -14.08 -17.17
CA ASN A 22 14.16 -12.90 -16.37
C ASN A 22 14.28 -11.61 -17.20
N PHE A 23 14.02 -11.65 -18.49
CA PHE A 23 14.28 -10.54 -19.41
C PHE A 23 13.69 -9.20 -18.94
N LEU A 24 12.39 -9.17 -18.60
CA LEU A 24 11.75 -7.95 -18.11
C LEU A 24 12.25 -7.56 -16.72
N HIS A 25 12.50 -8.54 -15.84
CA HIS A 25 13.06 -8.28 -14.51
C HIS A 25 14.41 -7.58 -14.60
N ASP A 26 15.31 -8.10 -15.42
CA ASP A 26 16.67 -7.56 -15.56
C ASP A 26 16.67 -6.15 -16.14
N LEU A 27 15.65 -5.80 -16.95
CA LEU A 27 15.47 -4.45 -17.49
C LEU A 27 14.98 -3.44 -16.44
N VAL A 28 14.12 -3.86 -15.52
CA VAL A 28 13.42 -2.93 -14.61
C VAL A 28 14.00 -2.90 -13.20
N VAL A 29 14.93 -3.79 -12.84
CA VAL A 29 15.46 -3.89 -11.48
C VAL A 29 16.35 -2.71 -11.10
N ILE A 30 17.00 -2.08 -12.09
CA ILE A 30 17.83 -0.89 -11.87
C ILE A 30 17.11 0.31 -12.49
N HIS A 31 16.69 1.23 -11.66
CA HIS A 31 15.96 2.42 -12.09
C HIS A 31 16.90 3.55 -12.51
N SER A 32 16.52 4.25 -13.57
CA SER A 32 17.15 5.51 -13.99
C SER A 32 16.75 6.64 -13.01
N ARG A 33 17.36 7.82 -13.20
CA ARG A 33 17.00 9.02 -12.44
C ARG A 33 15.57 9.46 -12.68
N GLU A 34 15.14 9.45 -13.91
CA GLU A 34 13.79 9.83 -14.35
C GLU A 34 12.74 8.88 -13.76
N GLU A 35 13.04 7.58 -13.72
CA GLU A 35 12.16 6.58 -13.10
C GLU A 35 12.05 6.81 -11.59
N LEU A 36 13.19 7.09 -10.92
CA LEU A 36 13.19 7.42 -9.49
C LEU A 36 12.39 8.70 -9.18
N ASP A 37 12.43 9.69 -10.08
CA ASP A 37 11.63 10.92 -9.92
C ASP A 37 10.14 10.63 -10.08
N CYS A 38 9.74 9.70 -10.96
CA CYS A 38 8.36 9.21 -11.03
C CYS A 38 7.94 8.49 -9.74
N VAL A 39 8.80 7.62 -9.18
CA VAL A 39 8.54 6.96 -7.89
C VAL A 39 8.39 7.97 -6.76
N ARG A 40 9.26 9.00 -6.70
CA ARG A 40 9.14 10.07 -5.69
C ARG A 40 7.84 10.85 -5.83
N LYS A 41 7.42 11.15 -7.06
CA LYS A 41 6.14 11.81 -7.32
C LYS A 41 4.96 10.93 -6.89
N ALA A 42 5.00 9.64 -7.18
CA ALA A 42 4.00 8.67 -6.70
C ALA A 42 3.96 8.64 -5.16
N GLY A 43 5.12 8.65 -4.49
CA GLY A 43 5.21 8.74 -3.02
C GLY A 43 4.59 10.01 -2.45
N LYS A 44 4.80 11.15 -3.12
CA LYS A 44 4.15 12.41 -2.72
C LYS A 44 2.63 12.35 -2.86
N LEU A 45 2.14 11.74 -3.93
CA LEU A 45 0.70 11.53 -4.13
C LEU A 45 0.09 10.63 -3.03
N CYS A 46 0.81 9.59 -2.59
CA CYS A 46 0.39 8.78 -1.45
C CYS A 46 0.30 9.61 -0.17
N GLN A 47 1.27 10.49 0.08
CA GLN A 47 1.25 11.40 1.24
C GLN A 47 0.06 12.36 1.16
N ASP A 48 -0.18 12.99 0.02
CA ASP A 48 -1.30 13.92 -0.17
C ASP A 48 -2.66 13.22 0.04
N ALA A 49 -2.78 11.98 -0.44
CA ALA A 49 -3.96 11.16 -0.22
C ALA A 49 -4.16 10.83 1.28
N MET A 50 -3.09 10.50 1.99
CA MET A 50 -3.14 10.25 3.43
C MET A 50 -3.56 11.49 4.21
N GLU A 51 -3.03 12.65 3.88
CA GLU A 51 -3.40 13.94 4.48
C GLU A 51 -4.88 14.26 4.22
N ALA A 52 -5.38 14.02 3.00
CA ALA A 52 -6.78 14.20 2.65
C ALA A 52 -7.70 13.24 3.44
N MET A 53 -7.29 11.98 3.62
CA MET A 53 -8.00 11.03 4.46
C MET A 53 -8.09 11.49 5.91
N ILE A 54 -6.97 11.92 6.50
CA ILE A 54 -6.90 12.43 7.88
C ILE A 54 -7.82 13.64 8.05
N ALA A 55 -7.76 14.59 7.12
CA ALA A 55 -8.61 15.78 7.16
C ALA A 55 -10.11 15.46 7.08
N ARG A 56 -10.47 14.42 6.31
CA ARG A 56 -11.86 13.98 6.14
C ARG A 56 -12.34 13.07 7.28
N ALA A 57 -11.45 12.34 7.95
CA ALA A 57 -11.76 11.34 8.98
C ALA A 57 -12.34 11.99 10.25
N LYS A 58 -13.66 12.10 10.30
CA LYS A 58 -14.41 12.69 11.44
C LYS A 58 -15.61 11.80 11.78
N PRO A 59 -16.08 11.79 13.04
CA PRO A 59 -17.34 11.17 13.39
C PRO A 59 -18.49 11.68 12.51
N GLY A 60 -19.35 10.77 12.04
CA GLY A 60 -20.46 11.06 11.13
C GLY A 60 -20.15 10.90 9.65
N VAL A 61 -18.89 10.81 9.26
CA VAL A 61 -18.45 10.57 7.87
C VAL A 61 -18.53 9.06 7.59
N LYS A 62 -18.81 8.70 6.35
CA LYS A 62 -18.86 7.29 5.92
C LYS A 62 -17.53 6.83 5.33
N GLU A 63 -17.23 5.55 5.42
CA GLU A 63 -15.98 4.98 4.90
C GLU A 63 -15.72 5.34 3.44
N TYR A 64 -16.73 5.25 2.56
CA TYR A 64 -16.55 5.57 1.15
C TYR A 64 -16.21 7.05 0.90
N GLU A 65 -16.59 7.96 1.80
CA GLU A 65 -16.23 9.39 1.69
C GLU A 65 -14.75 9.62 2.00
N ILE A 66 -14.17 8.80 2.88
CA ILE A 66 -12.73 8.81 3.14
C ILE A 66 -11.96 8.34 1.90
N LYS A 67 -12.44 7.24 1.28
CA LYS A 67 -11.87 6.75 0.03
C LYS A 67 -11.95 7.79 -1.09
N ALA A 68 -13.08 8.47 -1.22
CA ALA A 68 -13.27 9.50 -2.23
C ALA A 68 -12.29 10.68 -2.04
N ALA A 69 -12.02 11.08 -0.79
CA ALA A 69 -11.05 12.13 -0.50
C ALA A 69 -9.62 11.76 -0.93
N ALA A 70 -9.18 10.53 -0.62
CA ALA A 70 -7.88 10.02 -1.06
C ALA A 70 -7.79 9.94 -2.60
N ALA A 71 -8.83 9.40 -3.24
CA ALA A 71 -8.88 9.27 -4.69
C ALA A 71 -8.79 10.64 -5.39
N SER A 72 -9.54 11.63 -4.91
CA SER A 72 -9.48 12.99 -5.43
C SER A 72 -8.07 13.58 -5.32
N ALA A 73 -7.43 13.46 -4.16
CA ALA A 73 -6.08 14.00 -3.95
C ALA A 73 -5.05 13.40 -4.91
N ILE A 74 -5.12 12.09 -5.19
CA ILE A 74 -4.22 11.42 -6.15
C ILE A 74 -4.47 11.97 -7.57
N MET A 75 -5.74 12.03 -7.99
CA MET A 75 -6.11 12.45 -9.34
C MET A 75 -5.84 13.94 -9.58
N ASP A 76 -6.14 14.79 -8.60
CA ASP A 76 -5.85 16.24 -8.65
C ASP A 76 -4.35 16.53 -8.73
N GLY A 77 -3.52 15.64 -8.16
CA GLY A 77 -2.07 15.68 -8.26
C GLY A 77 -1.50 15.14 -9.58
N GLY A 78 -2.36 14.70 -10.51
CA GLY A 78 -1.99 14.16 -11.83
C GLY A 78 -1.51 12.72 -11.79
N GLY A 79 -1.90 11.95 -10.78
CA GLY A 79 -1.59 10.53 -10.64
C GLY A 79 -2.76 9.63 -10.94
N ASP A 80 -2.47 8.34 -10.89
CA ASP A 80 -3.43 7.25 -11.04
C ASP A 80 -3.58 6.49 -9.72
N ILE A 81 -4.76 5.92 -9.49
CA ILE A 81 -5.00 5.02 -8.36
C ILE A 81 -4.63 3.61 -8.79
N ASP A 82 -3.56 3.06 -8.23
CA ASP A 82 -3.21 1.66 -8.45
C ASP A 82 -4.12 0.76 -7.60
N PHE A 83 -4.18 0.99 -6.28
CA PHE A 83 -5.24 0.45 -5.43
C PHE A 83 -5.49 1.32 -4.20
N LEU A 84 -6.65 1.13 -3.58
CA LEU A 84 -7.05 1.85 -2.38
C LEU A 84 -8.00 0.99 -1.56
N ILE A 85 -7.49 0.46 -0.48
CA ILE A 85 -8.18 -0.41 0.47
C ILE A 85 -8.39 0.36 1.77
N ILE A 86 -9.61 0.32 2.30
CA ILE A 86 -9.96 1.04 3.52
C ILE A 86 -11.07 0.28 4.27
N GLY A 87 -11.02 0.31 5.58
CA GLY A 87 -12.08 -0.16 6.45
C GLY A 87 -11.91 0.39 7.85
N SER A 88 -12.98 0.42 8.63
CA SER A 88 -12.97 0.96 9.97
C SER A 88 -13.55 0.01 11.00
N THR A 89 -13.07 0.12 12.22
CA THR A 89 -13.50 -0.70 13.35
C THR A 89 -13.35 0.07 14.66
N PRO A 90 -14.16 -0.21 15.70
CA PRO A 90 -13.89 0.31 17.03
C PRO A 90 -12.53 -0.20 17.55
N MET A 91 -11.75 0.68 18.21
CA MET A 91 -10.44 0.30 18.77
C MET A 91 -10.54 -0.60 19.99
N ASP A 92 -11.63 -0.54 20.74
CA ASP A 92 -11.87 -1.35 21.95
C ASP A 92 -12.39 -2.76 21.64
N THR A 93 -13.08 -2.92 20.52
CA THR A 93 -13.65 -4.18 20.04
C THR A 93 -13.39 -4.39 18.55
N PRO A 94 -12.10 -4.55 18.16
CA PRO A 94 -11.74 -4.61 16.75
C PRO A 94 -12.33 -5.87 16.09
N ALA A 95 -13.07 -5.66 15.01
CA ALA A 95 -13.71 -6.72 14.22
C ALA A 95 -13.20 -6.77 12.78
N LEU A 96 -12.38 -5.79 12.37
CA LEU A 96 -11.81 -5.72 11.04
C LEU A 96 -10.35 -6.16 11.07
N ILE A 97 -10.02 -7.21 10.36
CA ILE A 97 -8.64 -7.73 10.25
C ILE A 97 -7.84 -6.88 9.27
N PHE A 98 -8.45 -6.47 8.14
CA PHE A 98 -7.82 -5.69 7.09
C PHE A 98 -8.85 -4.84 6.35
N GLY A 99 -8.38 -3.80 5.66
CA GLY A 99 -9.24 -2.94 4.84
C GLY A 99 -9.93 -3.69 3.70
N ASN A 100 -11.00 -3.13 3.19
CA ASN A 100 -11.77 -3.69 2.08
C ASN A 100 -11.57 -2.80 0.84
N PRO A 101 -11.31 -3.37 -0.36
CA PRO A 101 -11.25 -2.60 -1.60
C PRO A 101 -12.58 -1.90 -1.93
N ARG A 102 -13.69 -2.39 -1.37
CA ARG A 102 -15.01 -1.76 -1.44
C ARG A 102 -15.41 -1.26 -0.05
N PRO A 103 -15.13 0.00 0.29
CA PRO A 103 -15.51 0.56 1.58
C PRO A 103 -17.02 0.52 1.75
N SER A 104 -17.44 0.30 2.99
CA SER A 104 -18.85 0.22 3.34
C SER A 104 -19.51 1.60 3.51
N SER A 105 -20.81 1.60 3.76
CA SER A 105 -21.54 2.80 4.19
C SER A 105 -21.47 3.01 5.71
N ARG A 106 -20.60 2.28 6.42
CA ARG A 106 -20.41 2.43 7.86
C ARG A 106 -20.08 3.88 8.19
N VAL A 107 -20.81 4.41 9.17
CA VAL A 107 -20.58 5.77 9.68
C VAL A 107 -19.52 5.72 10.77
N LEU A 108 -18.47 6.50 10.60
CA LEU A 108 -17.36 6.61 11.56
C LEU A 108 -17.82 7.22 12.88
N LYS A 109 -17.28 6.72 13.99
CA LYS A 109 -17.54 7.18 15.36
C LYS A 109 -16.25 7.56 16.06
N LYS A 110 -16.34 8.40 17.08
CA LYS A 110 -15.21 8.63 18.00
C LYS A 110 -14.83 7.28 18.64
N GLY A 111 -13.53 6.99 18.70
CA GLY A 111 -13.01 5.70 19.17
C GLY A 111 -12.84 4.66 18.07
N ASP A 112 -13.17 4.99 16.81
CA ASP A 112 -12.85 4.14 15.68
C ASP A 112 -11.39 4.27 15.25
N MET A 113 -10.90 3.22 14.62
CA MET A 113 -9.66 3.19 13.85
C MET A 113 -9.98 2.85 12.39
N ILE A 114 -9.35 3.55 11.47
CA ILE A 114 -9.38 3.26 10.04
C ILE A 114 -8.08 2.53 9.70
N ASN A 115 -8.19 1.32 9.17
CA ASN A 115 -7.09 0.60 8.54
C ASN A 115 -7.12 0.87 7.05
N MET A 116 -5.98 1.22 6.49
CA MET A 116 -5.88 1.56 5.08
C MET A 116 -4.56 1.10 4.48
N GLU A 117 -4.62 0.83 3.20
CA GLU A 117 -3.48 0.61 2.32
C GLU A 117 -3.81 1.25 0.99
N LEU A 118 -2.93 2.08 0.48
CA LEU A 118 -3.09 2.72 -0.81
C LEU A 118 -1.80 2.73 -1.60
N ALA A 119 -1.94 2.64 -2.92
CA ALA A 119 -0.86 2.88 -3.86
C ALA A 119 -1.31 3.88 -4.91
N ALA A 120 -0.48 4.90 -5.12
CA ALA A 120 -0.64 5.86 -6.18
C ALA A 120 0.39 5.60 -7.27
N GLY A 121 -0.03 5.78 -8.53
CA GLY A 121 0.80 5.69 -9.72
C GLY A 121 1.12 7.05 -10.31
N TYR A 122 2.29 7.16 -10.91
CA TYR A 122 2.67 8.30 -11.74
C TYR A 122 3.52 7.82 -12.91
N ARG A 123 3.00 7.98 -14.15
CA ARG A 123 3.66 7.54 -15.39
C ARG A 123 4.10 6.06 -15.36
N GLY A 124 3.28 5.18 -14.79
CA GLY A 124 3.56 3.75 -14.71
C GLY A 124 4.44 3.31 -13.53
N TYR A 125 4.91 4.23 -12.69
CA TYR A 125 5.65 3.93 -11.46
C TYR A 125 4.75 4.14 -10.25
N THR A 126 4.85 3.27 -9.26
CA THR A 126 3.97 3.28 -8.09
C THR A 126 4.75 3.46 -6.79
N ALA A 127 4.07 4.03 -5.81
CA ALA A 127 4.48 3.98 -4.42
C ALA A 127 3.27 3.56 -3.57
N GLN A 128 3.55 2.98 -2.41
CA GLN A 128 2.52 2.44 -1.54
C GLN A 128 2.75 2.88 -0.10
N ILE A 129 1.68 3.16 0.62
CA ILE A 129 1.69 3.37 2.06
C ILE A 129 0.54 2.60 2.73
N GLY A 130 0.75 2.22 3.99
CA GLY A 130 -0.29 1.69 4.87
C GLY A 130 -0.07 2.23 6.26
N SER A 131 -1.11 2.77 6.86
CA SER A 131 -1.05 3.30 8.23
C SER A 131 -2.45 3.37 8.85
N PRO A 132 -2.60 3.09 10.14
CA PRO A 132 -3.87 3.32 10.82
C PRO A 132 -4.11 4.81 11.06
N ILE A 133 -5.39 5.22 11.02
CA ILE A 133 -5.85 6.56 11.43
C ILE A 133 -6.83 6.38 12.58
N THR A 134 -6.57 6.98 13.74
CA THR A 134 -7.48 6.91 14.89
C THR A 134 -8.39 8.14 14.98
N LEU A 135 -9.67 7.92 15.27
CA LEU A 135 -10.66 8.98 15.49
C LEU A 135 -10.73 9.31 16.99
N GLY A 136 -9.78 10.09 17.45
CA GLY A 136 -9.55 10.44 18.84
C GLY A 136 -8.28 9.80 19.39
N GLN A 137 -8.14 9.81 20.73
CA GLN A 137 -6.97 9.20 21.36
C GLN A 137 -6.99 7.68 21.16
N PRO A 138 -5.86 7.08 20.77
CA PRO A 138 -5.76 5.63 20.71
C PRO A 138 -5.97 5.01 22.09
N THR A 139 -6.56 3.82 22.14
CA THR A 139 -6.63 3.03 23.37
C THR A 139 -5.24 2.61 23.82
N ASP A 140 -5.10 2.26 25.12
CA ASP A 140 -3.80 1.81 25.66
C ASP A 140 -3.27 0.59 24.90
N MET A 141 -4.16 -0.32 24.50
CA MET A 141 -3.79 -1.47 23.66
C MET A 141 -3.23 -1.05 22.31
N VAL A 142 -3.90 -0.15 21.60
CA VAL A 142 -3.43 0.33 20.26
C VAL A 142 -2.10 1.07 20.42
N ARG A 143 -1.97 1.91 21.46
CA ARG A 143 -0.73 2.63 21.76
C ARG A 143 0.41 1.65 22.07
N LYS A 144 0.16 0.66 22.92
CA LYS A 144 1.15 -0.37 23.25
C LYS A 144 1.63 -1.13 22.02
N PHE A 145 0.71 -1.58 21.16
CA PHE A 145 1.08 -2.24 19.90
C PHE A 145 1.91 -1.35 18.99
N TRP A 146 1.57 -0.07 18.89
CA TRP A 146 2.34 0.88 18.10
C TRP A 146 3.75 1.08 18.66
N ASP A 147 3.87 1.37 19.96
CA ASP A 147 5.14 1.77 20.58
C ASP A 147 6.08 0.56 20.79
N GLU A 148 5.56 -0.61 21.12
CA GLU A 148 6.37 -1.78 21.49
C GLU A 148 6.59 -2.75 20.32
N ILE A 149 5.72 -2.79 19.32
CA ILE A 149 5.76 -3.77 18.24
C ILE A 149 5.88 -3.10 16.87
N THR A 150 4.91 -2.26 16.48
CA THR A 150 4.84 -1.78 15.10
C THR A 150 6.02 -0.89 14.74
N LEU A 151 6.24 0.19 15.50
CA LEU A 151 7.30 1.14 15.20
C LEU A 151 8.72 0.55 15.40
N PRO A 152 9.03 -0.19 16.47
CA PRO A 152 10.32 -0.86 16.59
C PRO A 152 10.59 -1.89 15.50
N GLY A 153 9.59 -2.70 15.12
CA GLY A 153 9.71 -3.68 14.06
C GLY A 153 9.93 -3.03 12.69
N TYR A 154 9.17 -1.99 12.38
CA TYR A 154 9.36 -1.18 11.17
C TYR A 154 10.79 -0.62 11.10
N ASN A 155 11.27 0.01 12.17
CA ASN A 155 12.60 0.60 12.21
C ASN A 155 13.72 -0.44 12.04
N LYS A 156 13.56 -1.64 12.60
CA LYS A 156 14.50 -2.76 12.39
C LYS A 156 14.58 -3.18 10.92
N ILE A 157 13.45 -3.27 10.23
CA ILE A 157 13.41 -3.63 8.81
C ILE A 157 14.03 -2.53 7.95
N VAL A 158 13.65 -1.27 8.18
CA VAL A 158 14.15 -0.12 7.42
C VAL A 158 15.67 0.03 7.56
N ALA A 159 16.23 -0.25 8.74
CA ALA A 159 17.69 -0.22 8.96
C ALA A 159 18.46 -1.25 8.09
N GLU A 160 17.79 -2.27 7.58
CA GLU A 160 18.38 -3.26 6.68
C GLU A 160 18.24 -2.87 5.18
N ILE A 161 17.55 -1.77 4.87
CA ILE A 161 17.43 -1.26 3.49
C ILE A 161 18.61 -0.34 3.20
N ALA A 162 19.72 -0.92 2.74
CA ALA A 162 20.93 -0.16 2.42
C ALA A 162 21.70 -0.83 1.27
N PRO A 163 22.50 -0.06 0.51
CA PRO A 163 23.40 -0.62 -0.49
C PRO A 163 24.31 -1.71 0.09
N GLY A 164 24.45 -2.84 -0.62
CA GLY A 164 25.24 -3.99 -0.18
C GLY A 164 24.53 -4.96 0.75
N LYS A 165 23.37 -4.60 1.28
CA LYS A 165 22.51 -5.52 2.04
C LYS A 165 21.71 -6.41 1.10
N ASN A 166 21.38 -7.63 1.53
CA ASN A 166 20.52 -8.53 0.77
C ASN A 166 19.14 -8.68 1.44
N VAL A 167 18.17 -9.15 0.67
CA VAL A 167 16.78 -9.34 1.14
C VAL A 167 16.68 -10.28 2.34
N LYS A 168 17.65 -11.18 2.53
CA LYS A 168 17.70 -12.08 3.69
C LYS A 168 17.81 -11.27 5.00
N ALA A 169 18.59 -10.18 5.03
CA ALA A 169 18.72 -9.34 6.23
C ALA A 169 17.37 -8.71 6.63
N MET A 170 16.62 -8.19 5.66
CA MET A 170 15.27 -7.66 5.90
C MET A 170 14.31 -8.75 6.40
N ARG A 171 14.34 -9.93 5.79
CA ARG A 171 13.53 -11.07 6.22
C ARG A 171 13.88 -11.51 7.65
N ASP A 172 15.15 -11.56 7.99
CA ASP A 172 15.59 -11.93 9.35
C ASP A 172 15.18 -10.84 10.37
N ALA A 173 15.25 -9.55 10.02
CA ALA A 173 14.74 -8.45 10.84
C ALA A 173 13.21 -8.54 11.05
N SER A 174 12.45 -8.98 10.05
CA SER A 174 10.99 -9.13 10.15
C SER A 174 10.53 -10.23 11.11
N ARG A 175 11.43 -11.12 11.56
CA ARG A 175 11.12 -12.12 12.58
C ARG A 175 10.71 -11.51 13.91
N PHE A 176 11.10 -10.25 14.16
CA PHE A 176 10.66 -9.48 15.32
C PHE A 176 9.13 -9.51 15.53
N PHE A 177 8.35 -9.60 14.46
CA PHE A 177 6.88 -9.66 14.54
C PHE A 177 6.33 -11.06 14.85
N ARG A 178 7.18 -12.09 14.96
CA ARG A 178 6.77 -13.48 15.21
C ARG A 178 7.19 -14.00 16.58
N ASP A 179 8.24 -13.42 17.12
CA ASP A 179 8.84 -13.75 18.43
C ASP A 179 8.25 -12.82 19.50
#